data_ccd385562c2de4f439c13db539d87b4c
#
_entry.id   ccd385562c2de4f439c13db539d87b4c
#
_cell.length_a   1.000
_cell.length_b   1.000
_cell.length_c   1.000
_cell.angle_alpha   90.00
_cell.angle_beta   90.00
_cell.angle_gamma   90.00
#
_symmetry.space_group_name_H-M   'P 1'
#
loop_
_entity.id
_entity.type
_entity.pdbx_description
1 polymer ?
#
loop_
_entity_poly.entity_id
_entity_poly.type
_entity_poly.pdbx_seq_one_letter_code
_entity_poly.pdbx_strand_id
1 'polypeptide(L)'
;MLRETGTRFIDWVDFVAPPREALDRGALVEAGFTLNDADGTSVAEHPGGMFPTIRLDEPRGWSLGIKVESVADFLNINAMADSAVEGTPYAALRMARIALESDAELWIVERHGQLGFTPYDVSSAEASAVLHHAEAFRCRRRRFERDEDGFEHALQLINAAVADLGHSRACDLFFASERAYWESRNRAGRLQKARQDCLGLGWGNHDHHTYRSSREHFADLIRVFGAIGVLGREQFYAGIEAGWGAQILEHQECRIVVFADVDLSPEEVSGDFAHSGLPPQNSRGTIGLWCQLHGEALLQAGMHHLEAQFDFEAARAQLRHQGVMTMDPFTEFPHLRQVFTQGEIWMVEPSRLAAAKAAGFITGEQAERFAKHGALGSHLEILERNEGYKGFNRTGISQIIRRTDPRGHTVAA
;
A
#
# COMPACT_ATOMS: atom_id res chain seq x y z
N MET A 1 -13.18 11.18 -12.40
CA MET A 1 -12.71 10.00 -11.69
C MET A 1 -13.25 8.72 -12.31
N LEU A 2 -14.51 8.30 -12.10
CA LEU A 2 -15.00 6.99 -12.51
C LEU A 2 -14.74 6.66 -13.99
N ARG A 3 -15.08 7.58 -14.91
CA ARG A 3 -14.91 7.38 -16.36
C ARG A 3 -13.46 7.28 -16.80
N GLU A 4 -12.56 8.03 -16.16
CA GLU A 4 -11.15 8.13 -16.59
C GLU A 4 -10.23 7.14 -15.86
N THR A 5 -10.52 6.83 -14.60
CA THR A 5 -9.63 6.08 -13.73
C THR A 5 -10.23 4.80 -13.14
N GLY A 6 -11.56 4.61 -13.29
CA GLY A 6 -12.26 3.50 -12.65
C GLY A 6 -12.37 3.62 -11.13
N THR A 7 -12.14 4.83 -10.56
CA THR A 7 -12.25 5.08 -9.13
C THR A 7 -13.53 5.85 -8.81
N ARG A 8 -14.11 5.63 -7.64
CA ARG A 8 -15.25 6.37 -7.13
C ARG A 8 -14.77 7.62 -6.41
N PHE A 9 -15.62 8.63 -6.31
CA PHE A 9 -15.27 9.85 -5.57
C PHE A 9 -14.93 9.55 -4.10
N ILE A 10 -15.69 8.65 -3.47
CA ILE A 10 -15.48 8.25 -2.06
C ILE A 10 -14.09 7.63 -1.80
N ASP A 11 -13.47 7.01 -2.80
CA ASP A 11 -12.14 6.40 -2.68
C ASP A 11 -11.02 7.43 -2.43
N TRP A 12 -11.33 8.72 -2.62
CA TRP A 12 -10.40 9.84 -2.46
C TRP A 12 -10.74 10.75 -1.27
N VAL A 13 -11.89 10.57 -0.63
CA VAL A 13 -12.30 11.48 0.44
C VAL A 13 -11.41 11.34 1.66
N ASP A 14 -10.71 12.43 2.00
CA ASP A 14 -9.86 12.55 3.20
C ASP A 14 -10.69 12.95 4.41
N PHE A 15 -11.53 13.98 4.26
CA PHE A 15 -12.43 14.45 5.30
C PHE A 15 -13.74 15.00 4.75
N VAL A 16 -14.73 15.05 5.63
CA VAL A 16 -16.01 15.74 5.43
C VAL A 16 -16.24 16.70 6.58
N ALA A 17 -16.62 17.94 6.29
CA ALA A 17 -17.08 18.90 7.32
C ALA A 17 -18.51 19.33 6.98
N PRO A 18 -19.52 18.81 7.71
CA PRO A 18 -20.91 19.20 7.52
C PRO A 18 -21.17 20.58 8.12
N PRO A 19 -22.10 21.38 7.57
CA PRO A 19 -22.55 22.59 8.19
C PRO A 19 -23.28 22.30 9.52
N ARG A 20 -23.40 23.31 10.37
CA ARG A 20 -23.95 23.17 11.73
C ARG A 20 -25.31 22.49 11.79
N GLU A 21 -26.20 22.82 10.86
CA GLU A 21 -27.56 22.26 10.79
C GLU A 21 -27.61 20.78 10.39
N ALA A 22 -26.54 20.26 9.77
CA ALA A 22 -26.41 18.86 9.38
C ALA A 22 -25.55 18.05 10.36
N LEU A 23 -24.95 18.69 11.38
CA LEU A 23 -24.07 18.04 12.32
C LEU A 23 -24.82 17.60 13.58
N ASP A 24 -24.93 16.28 13.76
CA ASP A 24 -25.44 15.67 14.99
C ASP A 24 -24.32 14.84 15.68
N ARG A 25 -23.66 15.45 16.66
CA ARG A 25 -22.56 14.81 17.42
C ARG A 25 -23.07 13.58 18.22
N GLY A 26 -24.33 13.60 18.69
CA GLY A 26 -24.92 12.49 19.41
C GLY A 26 -25.11 11.28 18.49
N ALA A 27 -25.68 11.49 17.31
CA ALA A 27 -25.83 10.45 16.31
C ALA A 27 -24.49 9.87 15.83
N LEU A 28 -23.43 10.69 15.73
CA LEU A 28 -22.08 10.19 15.41
C LEU A 28 -21.55 9.25 16.50
N VAL A 29 -21.69 9.62 17.78
CA VAL A 29 -21.27 8.76 18.89
C VAL A 29 -22.10 7.46 18.94
N GLU A 30 -23.40 7.53 18.73
CA GLU A 30 -24.28 6.35 18.65
C GLU A 30 -23.90 5.43 17.48
N ALA A 31 -23.43 6.01 16.35
CA ALA A 31 -22.93 5.26 15.22
C ALA A 31 -21.49 4.70 15.41
N GLY A 32 -20.88 4.92 16.58
CA GLY A 32 -19.56 4.36 16.92
C GLY A 32 -18.37 5.27 16.61
N PHE A 33 -18.60 6.53 16.26
CA PHE A 33 -17.50 7.50 16.09
C PHE A 33 -16.98 7.97 17.46
N THR A 34 -15.67 8.16 17.53
CA THR A 34 -14.96 8.75 18.66
C THR A 34 -14.66 10.21 18.37
N LEU A 35 -14.97 11.10 19.32
CA LEU A 35 -14.65 12.53 19.21
C LEU A 35 -13.23 12.78 19.73
N ASN A 36 -12.38 13.36 18.90
CA ASN A 36 -10.97 13.60 19.16
C ASN A 36 -10.60 15.06 18.82
N ASP A 37 -9.39 15.45 19.16
CA ASP A 37 -8.76 16.69 18.70
C ASP A 37 -7.58 16.32 17.78
N ALA A 38 -7.52 16.94 16.61
CA ALA A 38 -6.43 16.80 15.66
C ALA A 38 -5.81 18.18 15.41
N ASP A 39 -4.73 18.48 16.13
CA ASP A 39 -4.01 19.76 16.08
C ASP A 39 -4.93 20.99 16.29
N GLY A 40 -5.78 20.94 17.32
CA GLY A 40 -6.72 22.00 17.63
C GLY A 40 -8.00 22.01 16.77
N THR A 41 -8.17 21.05 15.88
CA THR A 41 -9.41 20.82 15.13
C THR A 41 -10.17 19.66 15.74
N SER A 42 -11.40 19.91 16.22
CA SER A 42 -12.27 18.83 16.68
C SER A 42 -12.71 17.94 15.52
N VAL A 43 -12.55 16.64 15.68
CA VAL A 43 -12.85 15.63 14.66
C VAL A 43 -13.64 14.46 15.24
N ALA A 44 -14.35 13.75 14.38
CA ALA A 44 -14.92 12.45 14.71
C ALA A 44 -14.33 11.40 13.76
N GLU A 45 -13.83 10.30 14.33
CA GLU A 45 -13.24 9.17 13.61
C GLU A 45 -13.88 7.87 14.06
N HIS A 46 -14.06 6.92 13.14
CA HIS A 46 -14.64 5.63 13.46
C HIS A 46 -13.54 4.57 13.61
N PRO A 47 -13.24 4.09 14.84
CA PRO A 47 -12.09 3.18 15.07
C PRO A 47 -12.27 1.81 14.39
N GLY A 48 -13.50 1.34 14.27
CA GLY A 48 -13.86 0.05 13.67
C GLY A 48 -14.23 0.11 12.19
N GLY A 49 -14.11 1.27 11.52
CA GLY A 49 -14.53 1.44 10.12
C GLY A 49 -13.57 2.31 9.32
N MET A 50 -13.57 2.13 8.00
CA MET A 50 -12.86 2.97 7.05
C MET A 50 -13.80 4.05 6.51
N PHE A 51 -14.05 5.04 7.34
CA PHE A 51 -14.81 6.24 6.96
C PHE A 51 -13.87 7.45 6.87
N PRO A 52 -14.19 8.46 6.05
CA PRO A 52 -13.50 9.73 6.09
C PRO A 52 -13.56 10.35 7.49
N THR A 53 -12.53 11.10 7.87
CA THR A 53 -12.57 11.91 9.08
C THR A 53 -13.66 12.96 8.98
N ILE A 54 -14.48 13.14 10.01
CA ILE A 54 -15.52 14.17 10.05
C ILE A 54 -14.97 15.34 10.88
N ARG A 55 -14.78 16.50 10.24
CA ARG A 55 -14.41 17.73 10.94
C ARG A 55 -15.65 18.35 11.57
N LEU A 56 -15.50 18.84 12.80
CA LEU A 56 -16.61 19.37 13.62
C LEU A 56 -16.55 20.90 13.76
N ASP A 57 -15.87 21.59 12.84
CA ASP A 57 -15.64 23.03 12.82
C ASP A 57 -16.80 23.86 12.22
N GLU A 58 -17.88 23.20 11.84
CA GLU A 58 -19.16 23.79 11.47
C GLU A 58 -19.05 24.90 10.39
N PRO A 59 -18.52 24.60 9.18
CA PRO A 59 -18.46 25.58 8.10
C PRO A 59 -19.87 26.06 7.68
N ARG A 60 -19.95 27.16 6.94
CA ARG A 60 -21.24 27.70 6.47
C ARG A 60 -21.99 26.72 5.55
N GLY A 61 -21.26 25.99 4.70
CA GLY A 61 -21.78 24.98 3.81
C GLY A 61 -21.03 23.66 3.98
N TRP A 62 -21.23 22.71 3.08
CA TRP A 62 -20.48 21.48 3.06
C TRP A 62 -19.02 21.72 2.64
N SER A 63 -18.09 21.16 3.39
CA SER A 63 -16.68 21.17 3.02
C SER A 63 -16.17 19.73 2.91
N LEU A 64 -15.52 19.40 1.81
CA LEU A 64 -15.01 18.08 1.49
C LEU A 64 -13.53 18.16 1.15
N GLY A 65 -12.71 17.30 1.72
CA GLY A 65 -11.31 17.12 1.36
C GLY A 65 -11.11 15.87 0.51
N ILE A 66 -10.38 15.98 -0.60
CA ILE A 66 -9.89 14.82 -1.35
C ILE A 66 -8.37 14.69 -1.19
N LYS A 67 -7.93 13.47 -0.92
CA LYS A 67 -6.51 13.15 -0.77
C LYS A 67 -5.87 12.99 -2.14
N VAL A 68 -4.77 13.69 -2.37
CA VAL A 68 -3.94 13.58 -3.57
C VAL A 68 -2.48 13.37 -3.18
N GLU A 69 -1.68 12.88 -4.11
CA GLU A 69 -0.24 12.71 -3.90
C GLU A 69 0.52 14.05 -3.91
N SER A 70 0.06 15.00 -4.73
CA SER A 70 0.64 16.36 -4.82
C SER A 70 -0.45 17.38 -5.12
N VAL A 71 -0.63 18.35 -4.21
CA VAL A 71 -1.53 19.49 -4.43
C VAL A 71 -1.11 20.29 -5.66
N ALA A 72 0.20 20.52 -5.83
CA ALA A 72 0.71 21.30 -6.94
C ALA A 72 0.39 20.64 -8.30
N ASP A 73 0.57 19.34 -8.42
CA ASP A 73 0.26 18.60 -9.64
C ASP A 73 -1.25 18.62 -9.93
N PHE A 74 -2.07 18.41 -8.91
CA PHE A 74 -3.53 18.50 -9.06
C PHE A 74 -3.96 19.87 -9.59
N LEU A 75 -3.48 20.95 -8.98
CA LEU A 75 -3.84 22.30 -9.38
C LEU A 75 -3.38 22.63 -10.81
N ASN A 76 -2.16 22.24 -11.15
CA ASN A 76 -1.61 22.47 -12.50
C ASN A 76 -2.41 21.73 -13.58
N ILE A 77 -2.69 20.44 -13.37
CA ILE A 77 -3.41 19.60 -14.33
C ILE A 77 -4.84 20.08 -14.54
N ASN A 78 -5.49 20.58 -13.47
CA ASN A 78 -6.86 21.06 -13.52
C ASN A 78 -6.98 22.56 -13.85
N ALA A 79 -5.91 23.21 -14.34
CA ALA A 79 -5.88 24.64 -14.70
C ALA A 79 -6.24 25.58 -13.54
N MET A 80 -5.84 25.23 -12.33
CA MET A 80 -6.08 25.98 -11.09
C MET A 80 -4.76 26.44 -10.43
N ALA A 81 -3.69 26.63 -11.21
CA ALA A 81 -2.36 26.94 -10.70
C ALA A 81 -2.27 28.24 -9.85
N ASP A 82 -3.22 29.16 -10.06
CA ASP A 82 -3.29 30.42 -9.29
C ASP A 82 -3.96 30.25 -7.90
N SER A 83 -4.46 29.05 -7.57
CA SER A 83 -5.06 28.80 -6.26
C SER A 83 -4.00 28.84 -5.16
N ALA A 84 -4.33 29.50 -4.04
CA ALA A 84 -3.44 29.55 -2.88
C ALA A 84 -3.27 28.16 -2.28
N VAL A 85 -2.01 27.79 -2.02
CA VAL A 85 -1.66 26.55 -1.32
C VAL A 85 -1.21 26.92 0.09
N GLU A 86 -1.86 26.36 1.08
CA GLU A 86 -1.46 26.44 2.49
C GLU A 86 -0.41 25.34 2.76
N GLY A 87 0.65 25.68 3.50
CA GLY A 87 1.83 24.83 3.71
C GLY A 87 2.88 24.99 2.60
N THR A 88 4.13 25.26 3.02
CA THR A 88 5.27 25.38 2.08
C THR A 88 5.60 24.05 1.40
N PRO A 89 6.35 24.05 0.30
CA PRO A 89 6.86 22.82 -0.29
C PRO A 89 7.58 21.95 0.76
N TYR A 90 7.34 20.64 0.70
CA TYR A 90 7.84 19.62 1.66
C TYR A 90 7.21 19.63 3.05
N ALA A 91 6.22 20.49 3.34
CA ALA A 91 5.45 20.36 4.57
C ALA A 91 4.71 19.01 4.65
N ALA A 92 4.52 18.50 5.85
CA ALA A 92 3.82 17.25 6.07
C ALA A 92 2.31 17.32 5.76
N LEU A 93 1.76 18.52 5.72
CA LEU A 93 0.41 18.82 5.26
C LEU A 93 0.43 20.02 4.32
N ARG A 94 -0.16 19.86 3.15
CA ARG A 94 -0.41 20.95 2.20
C ARG A 94 -1.84 20.87 1.72
N MET A 95 -2.49 22.01 1.64
CA MET A 95 -3.90 22.08 1.27
C MET A 95 -4.17 23.24 0.32
N ALA A 96 -5.13 23.05 -0.58
CA ALA A 96 -5.66 24.14 -1.39
C ALA A 96 -7.18 24.11 -1.35
N ARG A 97 -7.80 25.27 -1.13
CA ARG A 97 -9.25 25.42 -1.11
C ARG A 97 -9.75 25.84 -2.50
N ILE A 98 -10.77 25.16 -2.98
CA ILE A 98 -11.48 25.48 -4.20
C ILE A 98 -12.92 25.78 -3.81
N ALA A 99 -13.36 27.02 -4.02
CA ALA A 99 -14.76 27.39 -3.83
C ALA A 99 -15.61 26.77 -4.95
N LEU A 100 -16.70 26.11 -4.57
CA LEU A 100 -17.70 25.60 -5.48
C LEU A 100 -18.93 26.53 -5.50
N GLU A 101 -19.87 26.28 -6.38
CA GLU A 101 -21.16 26.96 -6.35
C GLU A 101 -21.92 26.59 -5.06
N SER A 102 -22.80 27.47 -4.60
CA SER A 102 -23.70 27.23 -3.45
C SER A 102 -23.05 27.02 -2.06
N ASP A 103 -22.02 27.82 -1.70
CA ASP A 103 -21.33 27.77 -0.40
C ASP A 103 -20.65 26.42 -0.07
N ALA A 104 -20.54 25.50 -1.02
CA ALA A 104 -19.77 24.29 -0.84
C ALA A 104 -18.28 24.53 -1.16
N GLU A 105 -17.40 23.83 -0.44
CA GLU A 105 -15.96 23.92 -0.60
C GLU A 105 -15.37 22.53 -0.89
N LEU A 106 -14.44 22.48 -1.85
CA LEU A 106 -13.58 21.33 -2.07
C LEU A 106 -12.17 21.71 -1.63
N TRP A 107 -11.57 20.85 -0.82
CA TRP A 107 -10.18 20.94 -0.42
C TRP A 107 -9.36 19.84 -1.11
N ILE A 108 -8.23 20.22 -1.65
CA ILE A 108 -7.24 19.31 -2.17
C ILE A 108 -6.19 19.13 -1.09
N VAL A 109 -5.96 17.89 -0.66
CA VAL A 109 -5.18 17.57 0.55
C VAL A 109 -4.02 16.66 0.20
N GLU A 110 -2.81 17.12 0.46
CA GLU A 110 -1.55 16.37 0.37
C GLU A 110 -1.05 16.10 1.78
N ARG A 111 -0.97 14.82 2.17
CA ARG A 111 -0.54 14.39 3.52
C ARG A 111 0.68 13.50 3.46
N HIS A 112 1.63 13.80 4.33
CA HIS A 112 2.90 13.09 4.46
C HIS A 112 3.16 12.68 5.92
N GLY A 113 2.29 11.82 6.47
CA GLY A 113 2.40 11.34 7.84
C GLY A 113 1.88 12.34 8.88
N GLN A 114 0.84 13.10 8.54
CA GLN A 114 0.15 13.99 9.46
C GLN A 114 -1.36 13.88 9.32
N LEU A 115 -2.06 13.68 10.44
CA LEU A 115 -3.53 13.59 10.51
C LEU A 115 -4.21 14.91 10.76
N GLY A 116 -3.50 15.92 11.31
CA GLY A 116 -4.02 17.24 11.63
C GLY A 116 -4.49 18.05 10.42
N PHE A 117 -4.98 19.28 10.68
CA PHE A 117 -5.54 20.18 9.67
C PHE A 117 -4.86 21.56 9.67
N THR A 118 -3.73 21.69 10.34
CA THR A 118 -2.97 22.93 10.42
C THR A 118 -1.67 22.80 9.59
N PRO A 119 -1.65 23.32 8.35
CA PRO A 119 -0.41 23.41 7.57
C PRO A 119 0.62 24.30 8.26
N TYR A 120 1.88 24.00 8.05
CA TYR A 120 2.98 24.79 8.62
C TYR A 120 4.09 25.06 7.60
N ASP A 121 4.94 26.03 7.90
CA ASP A 121 6.09 26.34 7.09
C ASP A 121 7.31 25.56 7.55
N VAL A 122 7.89 24.79 6.65
CA VAL A 122 9.11 24.03 6.93
C VAL A 122 10.35 24.91 6.82
N SER A 123 11.32 24.66 7.68
CA SER A 123 12.65 25.27 7.60
C SER A 123 13.45 24.75 6.41
N SER A 124 14.44 25.52 5.94
CA SER A 124 15.36 25.04 4.89
C SER A 124 16.12 23.77 5.30
N ALA A 125 16.40 23.60 6.59
CA ALA A 125 17.06 22.39 7.10
C ALA A 125 16.15 21.17 6.99
N GLU A 126 14.87 21.30 7.37
CA GLU A 126 13.87 20.24 7.25
C GLU A 126 13.60 19.88 5.78
N ALA A 127 13.42 20.89 4.91
CA ALA A 127 13.28 20.67 3.46
C ALA A 127 14.48 19.91 2.86
N SER A 128 15.70 20.26 3.28
CA SER A 128 16.91 19.57 2.86
C SER A 128 16.97 18.12 3.35
N ALA A 129 16.54 17.85 4.59
CA ALA A 129 16.47 16.51 5.15
C ALA A 129 15.43 15.65 4.38
N VAL A 130 14.23 16.20 4.09
CA VAL A 130 13.21 15.52 3.27
C VAL A 130 13.77 15.12 1.91
N LEU A 131 14.42 16.04 1.21
CA LEU A 131 15.03 15.77 -0.11
C LEU A 131 16.14 14.72 -0.02
N HIS A 132 17.00 14.82 0.99
CA HIS A 132 18.09 13.88 1.20
C HIS A 132 17.57 12.45 1.42
N HIS A 133 16.63 12.26 2.34
CA HIS A 133 16.10 10.94 2.67
C HIS A 133 15.20 10.37 1.57
N ALA A 134 14.42 11.21 0.87
CA ALA A 134 13.67 10.79 -0.32
C ALA A 134 14.61 10.21 -1.39
N GLU A 135 15.73 10.90 -1.68
CA GLU A 135 16.72 10.42 -2.65
C GLU A 135 17.46 9.18 -2.14
N ALA A 136 17.82 9.13 -0.85
CA ALA A 136 18.46 7.96 -0.26
C ALA A 136 17.59 6.70 -0.37
N PHE A 137 16.28 6.80 -0.11
CA PHE A 137 15.35 5.69 -0.28
C PHE A 137 15.15 5.33 -1.76
N ARG A 138 15.01 6.32 -2.66
CA ARG A 138 14.85 6.10 -4.10
C ARG A 138 16.03 5.38 -4.71
N CYS A 139 17.26 5.73 -4.29
CA CYS A 139 18.51 5.17 -4.78
C CYS A 139 19.01 4.00 -3.93
N ARG A 140 18.24 3.52 -2.96
CA ARG A 140 18.61 2.44 -2.07
C ARG A 140 19.11 1.22 -2.85
N ARG A 141 20.31 0.73 -2.47
CA ARG A 141 20.84 -0.51 -3.01
C ARG A 141 19.91 -1.66 -2.59
N ARG A 142 19.55 -2.54 -3.54
CA ARG A 142 18.62 -3.65 -3.33
C ARG A 142 19.24 -5.02 -3.60
N ARG A 143 20.45 -5.08 -4.12
CA ARG A 143 21.17 -6.32 -4.45
C ARG A 143 22.43 -6.42 -3.62
N PHE A 144 22.53 -7.49 -2.86
CA PHE A 144 23.65 -7.81 -1.99
C PHE A 144 24.07 -9.26 -2.22
N GLU A 145 25.27 -9.64 -1.79
CA GLU A 145 25.71 -11.03 -1.80
C GLU A 145 24.96 -11.85 -0.75
N ARG A 146 24.67 -11.23 0.39
CA ARG A 146 23.85 -11.77 1.47
C ARG A 146 22.67 -10.86 1.72
N ASP A 147 21.49 -11.42 1.81
CA ASP A 147 20.25 -10.65 2.00
C ASP A 147 20.25 -9.93 3.37
N GLU A 148 20.89 -10.48 4.42
CA GLU A 148 21.04 -9.83 5.71
C GLU A 148 21.72 -8.46 5.62
N ASP A 149 22.76 -8.34 4.77
CA ASP A 149 23.44 -7.06 4.55
C ASP A 149 22.50 -6.03 3.90
N GLY A 150 21.53 -6.51 3.12
CA GLY A 150 20.49 -5.69 2.51
C GLY A 150 19.47 -5.17 3.53
N PHE A 151 19.04 -6.01 4.46
CA PHE A 151 18.14 -5.62 5.57
C PHE A 151 18.82 -4.62 6.50
N GLU A 152 20.09 -4.86 6.86
CA GLU A 152 20.87 -3.92 7.67
C GLU A 152 21.07 -2.56 6.97
N HIS A 153 21.35 -2.57 5.67
CA HIS A 153 21.45 -1.34 4.89
C HIS A 153 20.12 -0.56 4.88
N ALA A 154 18.99 -1.24 4.67
CA ALA A 154 17.68 -0.61 4.73
C ALA A 154 17.42 0.00 6.12
N LEU A 155 17.75 -0.74 7.18
CA LEU A 155 17.60 -0.29 8.56
C LEU A 155 18.46 0.95 8.88
N GLN A 156 19.70 1.00 8.38
CA GLN A 156 20.56 2.18 8.53
C GLN A 156 19.96 3.44 7.90
N LEU A 157 19.44 3.33 6.67
CA LEU A 157 18.80 4.44 6.00
C LEU A 157 17.52 4.90 6.73
N ILE A 158 16.72 3.96 7.20
CA ILE A 158 15.50 4.23 7.98
C ILE A 158 15.85 4.94 9.28
N ASN A 159 16.80 4.42 10.06
CA ASN A 159 17.19 5.03 11.32
C ASN A 159 17.70 6.46 11.14
N ALA A 160 18.47 6.72 10.08
CA ALA A 160 18.90 8.08 9.75
C ALA A 160 17.72 9.00 9.42
N ALA A 161 16.76 8.54 8.60
CA ALA A 161 15.58 9.31 8.26
C ALA A 161 14.67 9.57 9.47
N VAL A 162 14.50 8.57 10.34
CA VAL A 162 13.71 8.71 11.58
C VAL A 162 14.37 9.70 12.55
N ALA A 163 15.71 9.68 12.66
CA ALA A 163 16.45 10.62 13.51
C ALA A 163 16.26 12.08 13.05
N ASP A 164 16.22 12.33 11.74
CA ASP A 164 16.11 13.69 11.19
C ASP A 164 14.66 14.17 11.04
N LEU A 165 13.71 13.27 10.73
CA LEU A 165 12.34 13.62 10.30
C LEU A 165 11.23 13.04 11.17
N GLY A 166 11.56 12.14 12.12
CA GLY A 166 10.57 11.35 12.86
C GLY A 166 9.98 10.20 12.04
N HIS A 167 9.26 9.30 12.73
CA HIS A 167 8.75 8.05 12.14
C HIS A 167 7.77 8.30 11.00
N SER A 168 6.82 9.21 11.18
CA SER A 168 5.72 9.41 10.23
C SER A 168 6.20 9.95 8.89
N ARG A 169 7.08 10.98 8.91
CA ARG A 169 7.64 11.50 7.67
C ARG A 169 8.58 10.50 6.99
N ALA A 170 9.41 9.82 7.76
CA ALA A 170 10.29 8.76 7.24
C ALA A 170 9.48 7.61 6.62
N CYS A 171 8.38 7.20 7.26
CA CYS A 171 7.46 6.17 6.76
C CYS A 171 6.85 6.56 5.42
N ASP A 172 6.31 7.77 5.31
CA ASP A 172 5.72 8.27 4.07
C ASP A 172 6.73 8.27 2.90
N LEU A 173 7.93 8.81 3.12
CA LEU A 173 9.00 8.84 2.12
C LEU A 173 9.47 7.43 1.71
N PHE A 174 9.58 6.53 2.68
CA PHE A 174 9.96 5.14 2.42
C PHE A 174 8.94 4.46 1.51
N PHE A 175 7.64 4.50 1.87
CA PHE A 175 6.61 3.82 1.09
C PHE A 175 6.33 4.50 -0.26
N ALA A 176 6.53 5.82 -0.39
CA ALA A 176 6.52 6.48 -1.69
C ALA A 176 7.61 5.92 -2.62
N SER A 177 8.83 5.73 -2.07
CA SER A 177 9.95 5.09 -2.80
C SER A 177 9.67 3.62 -3.15
N GLU A 178 9.06 2.86 -2.25
CA GLU A 178 8.69 1.46 -2.47
C GLU A 178 7.61 1.33 -3.55
N ARG A 179 6.59 2.20 -3.55
CA ARG A 179 5.59 2.26 -4.63
C ARG A 179 6.22 2.57 -5.98
N ALA A 180 7.11 3.56 -6.06
CA ALA A 180 7.81 3.91 -7.30
C ALA A 180 8.69 2.76 -7.83
N TYR A 181 9.38 2.03 -6.94
CA TYR A 181 10.15 0.86 -7.33
C TYR A 181 9.25 -0.27 -7.85
N TRP A 182 8.14 -0.56 -7.18
CA TRP A 182 7.15 -1.54 -7.60
C TRP A 182 6.55 -1.16 -8.97
N GLU A 183 6.14 0.09 -9.17
CA GLU A 183 5.62 0.57 -10.44
C GLU A 183 6.60 0.34 -11.59
N SER A 184 7.90 0.58 -11.37
CA SER A 184 8.93 0.36 -12.40
C SER A 184 8.95 -1.08 -12.92
N ARG A 185 8.37 -2.02 -12.18
CA ARG A 185 8.33 -3.46 -12.44
C ARG A 185 6.92 -4.01 -12.67
N ASN A 186 5.88 -3.16 -12.60
CA ASN A 186 4.49 -3.58 -12.73
C ASN A 186 3.77 -2.73 -13.79
N ARG A 187 3.39 -3.35 -14.93
CA ARG A 187 2.72 -2.67 -16.04
C ARG A 187 1.32 -2.18 -15.64
N ALA A 188 0.56 -2.98 -14.91
CA ALA A 188 -0.78 -2.62 -14.46
C ALA A 188 -0.74 -1.40 -13.52
N GLY A 189 0.21 -1.39 -12.57
CA GLY A 189 0.47 -0.25 -11.69
C GLY A 189 0.81 1.02 -12.45
N ARG A 190 1.76 0.96 -13.39
CA ARG A 190 2.12 2.12 -14.23
C ARG A 190 0.95 2.67 -15.04
N LEU A 191 0.16 1.78 -15.66
CA LEU A 191 -1.03 2.19 -16.41
C LEU A 191 -2.06 2.88 -15.53
N GLN A 192 -2.32 2.32 -14.36
CA GLN A 192 -3.27 2.91 -13.45
C GLN A 192 -2.77 4.23 -12.88
N LYS A 193 -1.49 4.31 -12.47
CA LYS A 193 -0.87 5.56 -12.01
C LYS A 193 -1.00 6.66 -13.08
N ALA A 194 -0.62 6.35 -14.32
CA ALA A 194 -0.69 7.33 -15.41
C ALA A 194 -2.12 7.86 -15.63
N ARG A 195 -3.14 7.02 -15.50
CA ARG A 195 -4.55 7.43 -15.59
C ARG A 195 -4.95 8.37 -14.44
N GLN A 196 -4.51 8.06 -13.23
CA GLN A 196 -4.75 8.90 -12.04
C GLN A 196 -3.98 10.21 -12.11
N ASP A 197 -2.76 10.18 -12.61
CA ASP A 197 -1.91 11.37 -12.81
C ASP A 197 -2.50 12.31 -13.85
N CYS A 198 -3.19 11.82 -14.90
CA CYS A 198 -3.93 12.68 -15.83
C CYS A 198 -5.01 13.55 -15.15
N LEU A 199 -5.41 13.22 -13.93
CA LEU A 199 -6.31 14.00 -13.08
C LEU A 199 -5.58 14.66 -11.89
N GLY A 200 -4.27 14.46 -11.76
CA GLY A 200 -3.46 14.99 -10.67
C GLY A 200 -3.64 14.28 -9.34
N LEU A 201 -4.14 13.03 -9.33
CA LEU A 201 -4.55 12.32 -8.13
C LEU A 201 -3.42 11.49 -7.50
N GLY A 202 -2.48 10.96 -8.31
CA GLY A 202 -1.44 10.06 -7.83
C GLY A 202 -1.98 8.75 -7.24
N TRP A 203 -1.33 8.24 -6.19
CA TRP A 203 -1.79 7.08 -5.42
C TRP A 203 -2.56 7.44 -4.15
N GLY A 204 -3.28 8.57 -4.11
CA GLY A 204 -4.07 8.96 -2.93
C GLY A 204 -5.14 7.95 -2.50
N ASN A 205 -5.51 7.00 -3.37
CA ASN A 205 -6.46 5.91 -3.13
C ASN A 205 -5.82 4.56 -2.77
N HIS A 206 -4.53 4.50 -2.43
CA HIS A 206 -3.92 3.24 -1.98
C HIS A 206 -4.59 2.72 -0.70
N ASP A 207 -4.69 1.40 -0.57
CA ASP A 207 -5.23 0.72 0.62
C ASP A 207 -4.09 0.05 1.39
N HIS A 208 -3.52 -1.04 0.87
CA HIS A 208 -2.41 -1.70 1.55
C HIS A 208 -1.27 -2.13 0.61
N HIS A 209 -0.13 -2.44 1.23
CA HIS A 209 1.12 -2.82 0.58
C HIS A 209 1.47 -4.24 1.00
N THR A 210 1.68 -5.17 0.07
CA THR A 210 2.01 -6.54 0.40
C THR A 210 3.46 -6.88 0.08
N TYR A 211 4.16 -7.36 1.10
CA TYR A 211 5.53 -7.84 1.05
C TYR A 211 5.56 -9.34 1.28
N ARG A 212 6.36 -10.04 0.50
CA ARG A 212 6.67 -11.46 0.69
C ARG A 212 8.06 -11.63 1.26
N SER A 213 8.21 -12.48 2.26
CA SER A 213 9.49 -12.81 2.83
C SER A 213 9.70 -14.31 2.97
N SER A 214 10.94 -14.73 2.81
CA SER A 214 11.34 -16.08 3.19
C SER A 214 11.26 -16.23 4.71
N ARG A 215 11.16 -17.44 5.19
CA ARG A 215 11.12 -17.76 6.62
C ARG A 215 12.37 -17.30 7.34
N GLU A 216 13.50 -17.35 6.65
CA GLU A 216 14.81 -16.96 7.14
C GLU A 216 14.88 -15.45 7.46
N HIS A 217 14.22 -14.61 6.66
CA HIS A 217 14.32 -13.16 6.76
C HIS A 217 13.03 -12.48 7.24
N PHE A 218 12.02 -13.26 7.65
CA PHE A 218 10.74 -12.68 8.05
C PHE A 218 10.88 -11.76 9.27
N ALA A 219 11.62 -12.18 10.30
CA ALA A 219 11.88 -11.35 11.47
C ALA A 219 12.68 -10.07 11.12
N ASP A 220 13.59 -10.13 10.15
CA ASP A 220 14.32 -8.95 9.67
C ASP A 220 13.38 -7.97 8.97
N LEU A 221 12.44 -8.46 8.15
CA LEU A 221 11.40 -7.63 7.53
C LEU A 221 10.56 -6.90 8.58
N ILE A 222 10.08 -7.62 9.60
CA ILE A 222 9.31 -7.04 10.70
C ILE A 222 10.13 -6.01 11.49
N ARG A 223 11.41 -6.30 11.75
CA ARG A 223 12.32 -5.35 12.41
C ARG A 223 12.49 -4.06 11.63
N VAL A 224 12.61 -4.14 10.31
CA VAL A 224 12.71 -2.96 9.44
C VAL A 224 11.43 -2.12 9.49
N PHE A 225 10.26 -2.75 9.41
CA PHE A 225 8.99 -2.04 9.52
C PHE A 225 8.76 -1.44 10.92
N GLY A 226 9.14 -2.17 11.97
CA GLY A 226 9.09 -1.66 13.35
C GLY A 226 9.94 -0.40 13.55
N ALA A 227 11.14 -0.37 12.96
CA ALA A 227 12.05 0.78 13.05
C ALA A 227 11.48 2.05 12.40
N ILE A 228 10.59 1.92 11.42
CA ILE A 228 9.93 3.06 10.75
C ILE A 228 8.56 3.40 11.38
N GLY A 229 8.18 2.71 12.46
CA GLY A 229 6.93 2.96 13.20
C GLY A 229 5.71 2.21 12.68
N VAL A 230 5.88 1.21 11.80
CA VAL A 230 4.79 0.35 11.33
C VAL A 230 4.67 -0.83 12.29
N LEU A 231 3.61 -0.84 13.10
CA LEU A 231 3.44 -1.76 14.23
C LEU A 231 2.46 -2.87 13.93
N GLY A 232 2.63 -4.03 14.59
CA GLY A 232 1.73 -5.16 14.45
C GLY A 232 0.29 -4.83 14.85
N ARG A 233 -0.67 -5.13 13.96
CA ARG A 233 -2.10 -4.93 14.17
C ARG A 233 -2.82 -6.25 14.46
N GLU A 234 -2.63 -7.23 13.59
CA GLU A 234 -3.26 -8.54 13.70
C GLU A 234 -2.49 -9.60 12.91
N GLN A 235 -2.76 -10.86 13.19
CA GLN A 235 -2.20 -12.00 12.47
C GLN A 235 -3.27 -12.64 11.59
N PHE A 236 -2.84 -13.11 10.44
CA PHE A 236 -3.66 -13.80 9.47
C PHE A 236 -3.07 -15.15 9.11
N TYR A 237 -3.91 -16.17 8.97
CA TYR A 237 -3.52 -17.48 8.47
C TYR A 237 -4.47 -17.92 7.36
N ALA A 238 -3.93 -18.21 6.19
CA ALA A 238 -4.71 -18.58 5.02
C ALA A 238 -5.25 -20.02 5.03
N GLY A 239 -4.87 -20.80 6.03
CA GLY A 239 -5.30 -22.18 6.20
C GLY A 239 -4.25 -23.21 5.78
N ILE A 240 -4.44 -24.45 6.25
CA ILE A 240 -3.47 -25.56 6.09
C ILE A 240 -3.20 -25.89 4.63
N GLU A 241 -4.19 -25.76 3.77
CA GLU A 241 -4.04 -26.03 2.34
C GLU A 241 -3.22 -24.97 1.60
N ALA A 242 -3.24 -23.73 2.08
CA ALA A 242 -2.47 -22.63 1.53
C ALA A 242 -1.03 -22.63 2.07
N GLY A 243 -0.84 -23.02 3.34
CA GLY A 243 0.48 -23.16 3.97
C GLY A 243 1.23 -21.85 4.17
N TRP A 244 0.51 -20.73 4.34
CA TRP A 244 1.10 -19.41 4.57
C TRP A 244 0.23 -18.54 5.48
N GLY A 245 0.80 -17.49 5.99
CA GLY A 245 0.09 -16.46 6.76
C GLY A 245 0.77 -15.12 6.63
N ALA A 246 0.25 -14.14 7.32
CA ALA A 246 0.76 -12.78 7.31
C ALA A 246 0.74 -12.16 8.71
N GLN A 247 1.73 -11.32 8.98
CA GLN A 247 1.63 -10.30 10.00
C GLN A 247 1.09 -9.04 9.33
N ILE A 248 -0.06 -8.55 9.79
CA ILE A 248 -0.60 -7.28 9.34
C ILE A 248 -0.11 -6.21 10.27
N LEU A 249 0.47 -5.17 9.69
CA LEU A 249 1.05 -4.05 10.42
C LEU A 249 0.39 -2.75 9.93
N GLU A 250 0.42 -1.71 10.76
CA GLU A 250 -0.18 -0.41 10.45
C GLU A 250 0.67 0.72 11.00
N HIS A 251 0.85 1.78 10.21
CA HIS A 251 1.32 3.08 10.67
C HIS A 251 0.13 4.03 10.74
N GLN A 252 -0.30 4.38 11.94
CA GLN A 252 -1.55 5.11 12.16
C GLN A 252 -1.56 6.50 11.49
N GLU A 253 -0.54 7.33 11.69
CA GLU A 253 -0.48 8.69 11.15
C GLU A 253 -0.36 8.73 9.62
N CYS A 254 0.36 7.77 9.03
CA CYS A 254 0.45 7.64 7.58
C CYS A 254 -0.77 6.95 6.97
N ARG A 255 -1.59 6.26 7.78
CA ARG A 255 -2.67 5.37 7.34
C ARG A 255 -2.16 4.32 6.33
N ILE A 256 -0.94 3.82 6.56
CA ILE A 256 -0.31 2.80 5.73
C ILE A 256 -0.52 1.46 6.41
N VAL A 257 -1.11 0.52 5.67
CA VAL A 257 -1.27 -0.87 6.07
C VAL A 257 -0.30 -1.74 5.27
N VAL A 258 0.36 -2.67 5.94
CA VAL A 258 1.30 -3.61 5.34
C VAL A 258 0.88 -5.04 5.66
N PHE A 259 0.83 -5.87 4.63
CA PHE A 259 0.74 -7.32 4.74
C PHE A 259 2.14 -7.90 4.55
N ALA A 260 2.70 -8.48 5.59
CA ALA A 260 3.96 -9.21 5.52
C ALA A 260 3.65 -10.71 5.45
N ASP A 261 3.74 -11.28 4.25
CA ASP A 261 3.39 -12.67 3.97
C ASP A 261 4.61 -13.59 4.16
N VAL A 262 4.36 -14.79 4.73
CA VAL A 262 5.39 -15.83 4.92
C VAL A 262 4.75 -17.23 4.91
N ASP A 263 5.51 -18.24 4.45
CA ASP A 263 5.08 -19.63 4.60
C ASP A 263 5.00 -20.01 6.08
N LEU A 264 3.86 -20.55 6.52
CA LEU A 264 3.58 -20.94 7.90
C LEU A 264 2.91 -22.31 7.97
N SER A 265 3.21 -23.05 9.03
CA SER A 265 2.41 -24.22 9.45
C SER A 265 1.33 -23.83 10.46
N PRO A 266 0.29 -24.66 10.65
CA PRO A 266 -0.76 -24.39 11.63
C PRO A 266 -0.25 -24.23 13.07
N GLU A 267 0.82 -24.94 13.42
CA GLU A 267 1.40 -24.96 14.76
C GLU A 267 2.11 -23.63 15.08
N GLU A 268 2.65 -22.96 14.06
CA GLU A 268 3.41 -21.72 14.19
C GLU A 268 2.52 -20.49 14.39
N VAL A 269 1.26 -20.57 13.98
CA VAL A 269 0.30 -19.44 14.03
C VAL A 269 -0.04 -19.03 15.47
N SER A 270 0.04 -19.96 16.42
CA SER A 270 -0.28 -19.68 17.84
C SER A 270 0.83 -18.95 18.58
N GLY A 271 2.01 -18.80 17.98
CA GLY A 271 3.18 -18.16 18.55
C GLY A 271 3.44 -16.74 17.99
N ASP A 272 4.47 -16.11 18.50
CA ASP A 272 5.00 -14.87 17.94
C ASP A 272 5.95 -15.17 16.76
N PHE A 273 5.38 -15.60 15.64
CA PHE A 273 6.16 -15.92 14.45
C PHE A 273 6.80 -14.67 13.80
N ALA A 274 6.29 -13.49 14.14
CA ALA A 274 6.75 -12.23 13.57
C ALA A 274 8.13 -11.80 14.13
N HIS A 275 8.38 -12.01 15.42
CA HIS A 275 9.59 -11.52 16.08
C HIS A 275 10.56 -12.64 16.50
N SER A 276 10.05 -13.85 16.74
CA SER A 276 10.87 -14.97 17.26
C SER A 276 11.76 -15.63 16.20
N GLY A 277 11.57 -15.28 14.90
CA GLY A 277 12.15 -16.02 13.80
C GLY A 277 11.44 -17.37 13.55
N LEU A 278 11.53 -17.86 12.35
CA LEU A 278 10.92 -19.12 11.93
C LEU A 278 12.01 -20.17 11.66
N PRO A 279 11.85 -21.42 12.14
CA PRO A 279 12.82 -22.46 11.85
C PRO A 279 12.87 -22.77 10.35
N PRO A 280 14.06 -23.16 9.83
CA PRO A 280 14.20 -23.56 8.44
C PRO A 280 13.26 -24.74 8.11
N GLN A 281 12.73 -24.78 6.91
CA GLN A 281 11.96 -25.91 6.37
C GLN A 281 12.66 -26.51 5.14
N ASN A 282 12.53 -27.84 4.97
CA ASN A 282 13.11 -28.57 3.84
C ASN A 282 12.34 -28.38 2.53
N SER A 283 11.15 -27.75 2.57
CA SER A 283 10.34 -27.42 1.41
C SER A 283 10.00 -25.93 1.41
N ARG A 284 9.72 -25.40 0.25
CA ARG A 284 9.23 -24.02 0.09
C ARG A 284 7.75 -24.06 -0.28
N GLY A 285 6.95 -23.32 0.47
CA GLY A 285 5.59 -22.98 0.08
C GLY A 285 5.57 -21.96 -1.06
N THR A 286 4.41 -21.41 -1.33
CA THR A 286 4.23 -20.42 -2.41
C THR A 286 5.03 -19.14 -2.16
N ILE A 287 5.07 -18.66 -0.92
CA ILE A 287 5.74 -17.41 -0.57
C ILE A 287 7.27 -17.58 -0.63
N GLY A 288 7.80 -18.61 0.03
CA GLY A 288 9.23 -18.88 0.04
C GLY A 288 9.79 -19.22 -1.35
N LEU A 289 9.01 -19.91 -2.19
CA LEU A 289 9.43 -20.15 -3.57
C LEU A 289 9.48 -18.84 -4.38
N TRP A 290 8.51 -17.96 -4.21
CA TRP A 290 8.52 -16.64 -4.86
C TRP A 290 9.77 -15.85 -4.46
N CYS A 291 10.11 -15.81 -3.16
CA CYS A 291 11.35 -15.17 -2.67
C CYS A 291 12.60 -15.84 -3.24
N GLN A 292 12.62 -17.17 -3.33
CA GLN A 292 13.74 -17.93 -3.92
C GLN A 292 13.97 -17.54 -5.40
N LEU A 293 12.90 -17.34 -6.17
CA LEU A 293 12.99 -17.01 -7.60
C LEU A 293 13.29 -15.53 -7.85
N HIS A 294 12.72 -14.63 -7.05
CA HIS A 294 12.76 -13.18 -7.32
C HIS A 294 13.58 -12.38 -6.31
N GLY A 295 13.86 -12.94 -5.15
CA GLY A 295 14.46 -12.27 -3.99
C GLY A 295 13.42 -11.77 -2.98
N GLU A 296 13.90 -11.25 -1.87
CA GLU A 296 13.08 -10.66 -0.83
C GLU A 296 12.34 -9.42 -1.35
N ALA A 297 11.04 -9.26 -0.97
CA ALA A 297 10.25 -8.13 -1.41
C ALA A 297 10.79 -6.78 -0.92
N LEU A 298 11.40 -6.75 0.26
CA LEU A 298 12.07 -5.54 0.74
C LEU A 298 13.31 -5.20 -0.10
N LEU A 299 13.94 -6.18 -0.73
CA LEU A 299 15.19 -6.03 -1.47
C LEU A 299 14.94 -5.95 -2.99
N GLN A 300 15.49 -6.92 -3.74
CA GLN A 300 15.49 -6.85 -5.21
C GLN A 300 14.15 -7.13 -5.87
N ALA A 301 13.25 -7.87 -5.23
CA ALA A 301 11.95 -8.16 -5.84
C ALA A 301 11.03 -6.93 -5.86
N GLY A 302 11.00 -6.13 -4.80
CA GLY A 302 9.96 -5.13 -4.58
C GLY A 302 8.67 -5.76 -4.07
N MET A 303 7.69 -4.94 -3.71
CA MET A 303 6.38 -5.40 -3.23
C MET A 303 5.75 -6.43 -4.17
N HIS A 304 5.06 -7.43 -3.60
CA HIS A 304 4.30 -8.40 -4.37
C HIS A 304 3.10 -7.74 -5.05
N HIS A 305 2.35 -6.91 -4.32
CA HIS A 305 1.29 -6.08 -4.90
C HIS A 305 1.05 -4.81 -4.09
N LEU A 306 0.46 -3.84 -4.75
CA LEU A 306 -0.22 -2.71 -4.15
C LEU A 306 -1.72 -2.95 -4.33
N GLU A 307 -2.48 -2.77 -3.27
CA GLU A 307 -3.94 -2.72 -3.31
C GLU A 307 -4.39 -1.26 -3.30
N ALA A 308 -5.34 -0.93 -4.18
CA ALA A 308 -5.94 0.38 -4.22
C ALA A 308 -7.46 0.29 -4.40
N GLN A 309 -8.16 1.35 -3.98
CA GLN A 309 -9.62 1.39 -3.97
C GLN A 309 -10.17 1.86 -5.32
N PHE A 310 -11.20 1.14 -5.81
CA PHE A 310 -11.80 1.35 -7.11
C PHE A 310 -13.32 1.11 -7.10
N ASP A 311 -13.99 1.49 -8.17
CA ASP A 311 -15.17 0.80 -8.64
C ASP A 311 -14.73 -0.50 -9.32
N PHE A 312 -15.15 -1.61 -8.77
CA PHE A 312 -14.65 -2.94 -9.16
C PHE A 312 -14.86 -3.27 -10.65
N GLU A 313 -16.06 -3.00 -11.17
CA GLU A 313 -16.37 -3.32 -12.56
C GLU A 313 -15.75 -2.33 -13.53
N ALA A 314 -15.80 -1.03 -13.20
CA ALA A 314 -15.23 0.00 -14.06
C ALA A 314 -13.71 -0.17 -14.19
N ALA A 315 -13.00 -0.41 -13.09
CA ALA A 315 -11.56 -0.62 -13.12
C ALA A 315 -11.17 -1.83 -13.97
N ARG A 316 -11.84 -2.98 -13.76
CA ARG A 316 -11.61 -4.21 -14.55
C ARG A 316 -11.86 -4.01 -16.03
N ALA A 317 -13.00 -3.37 -16.39
CA ALA A 317 -13.35 -3.11 -17.77
C ALA A 317 -12.34 -2.18 -18.47
N GLN A 318 -11.93 -1.11 -17.77
CA GLN A 318 -11.01 -0.12 -18.32
C GLN A 318 -9.58 -0.67 -18.45
N LEU A 319 -9.08 -1.43 -17.48
CA LEU A 319 -7.77 -2.10 -17.56
C LEU A 319 -7.76 -3.14 -18.68
N ARG A 320 -8.85 -3.91 -18.85
CA ARG A 320 -9.00 -4.85 -19.97
C ARG A 320 -8.90 -4.14 -21.32
N HIS A 321 -9.53 -2.98 -21.45
CA HIS A 321 -9.44 -2.17 -22.66
C HIS A 321 -8.01 -1.70 -22.96
N GLN A 322 -7.18 -1.54 -21.92
CA GLN A 322 -5.74 -1.23 -22.02
C GLN A 322 -4.86 -2.50 -22.17
N GLY A 323 -5.47 -3.67 -22.37
CA GLY A 323 -4.75 -4.93 -22.51
C GLY A 323 -4.19 -5.49 -21.20
N VAL A 324 -4.74 -5.09 -20.05
CA VAL A 324 -4.45 -5.66 -18.73
C VAL A 324 -5.65 -6.49 -18.30
N MET A 325 -5.49 -7.81 -18.31
CA MET A 325 -6.52 -8.74 -17.86
C MET A 325 -6.51 -8.88 -16.35
N THR A 326 -7.62 -9.28 -15.76
CA THR A 326 -7.71 -9.68 -14.36
C THR A 326 -7.83 -11.19 -14.24
N MET A 327 -7.41 -11.72 -13.09
CA MET A 327 -7.74 -13.08 -12.68
C MET A 327 -9.24 -13.17 -12.37
N ASP A 328 -9.73 -14.36 -12.01
CA ASP A 328 -11.08 -14.46 -11.45
C ASP A 328 -11.09 -13.80 -10.06
N PRO A 329 -12.18 -13.11 -9.71
CA PRO A 329 -12.34 -12.55 -8.38
C PRO A 329 -12.17 -13.58 -7.27
N PHE A 330 -11.63 -13.16 -6.16
CA PHE A 330 -11.47 -14.02 -4.99
C PHE A 330 -12.32 -13.58 -3.80
N THR A 331 -12.86 -12.37 -3.88
CA THR A 331 -13.84 -11.86 -2.94
C THR A 331 -14.94 -11.16 -3.73
N GLU A 332 -16.17 -11.53 -3.50
CA GLU A 332 -17.36 -10.93 -4.13
C GLU A 332 -18.49 -10.78 -3.11
N PHE A 333 -18.19 -10.11 -1.98
CA PHE A 333 -19.20 -9.74 -1.01
C PHE A 333 -19.74 -8.33 -1.30
N PRO A 334 -20.96 -7.98 -0.90
CA PRO A 334 -21.50 -6.64 -1.11
C PRO A 334 -20.63 -5.53 -0.51
N HIS A 335 -19.98 -5.81 0.62
CA HIS A 335 -19.12 -4.87 1.35
C HIS A 335 -17.64 -4.94 0.97
N LEU A 336 -17.20 -5.98 0.22
CA LEU A 336 -15.80 -6.17 -0.17
C LEU A 336 -15.70 -6.98 -1.46
N ARG A 337 -15.09 -6.41 -2.49
CA ARG A 337 -14.80 -7.11 -3.75
C ARG A 337 -13.31 -6.96 -4.08
N GLN A 338 -12.66 -8.08 -4.43
CA GLN A 338 -11.21 -8.09 -4.67
C GLN A 338 -10.86 -8.97 -5.85
N VAL A 339 -9.89 -8.49 -6.65
CA VAL A 339 -9.32 -9.25 -7.76
C VAL A 339 -7.90 -8.78 -8.06
N PHE A 340 -7.02 -9.70 -8.39
CA PHE A 340 -5.71 -9.38 -8.95
C PHE A 340 -5.78 -9.14 -10.46
N THR A 341 -5.00 -8.19 -10.96
CA THR A 341 -4.60 -8.19 -12.37
C THR A 341 -3.80 -9.45 -12.68
N GLN A 342 -3.76 -9.88 -13.95
CA GLN A 342 -2.77 -10.88 -14.36
C GLN A 342 -1.38 -10.35 -14.00
N GLY A 343 -0.58 -11.21 -13.33
CA GLY A 343 0.70 -10.77 -12.80
C GLY A 343 1.74 -10.54 -13.88
N GLU A 344 2.70 -9.70 -13.52
CA GLU A 344 3.91 -9.54 -14.31
C GLU A 344 4.71 -10.84 -14.35
N ILE A 345 5.25 -11.18 -15.48
CA ILE A 345 6.20 -12.29 -15.61
C ILE A 345 7.61 -11.71 -15.57
N TRP A 346 8.35 -12.08 -14.55
CA TRP A 346 9.74 -11.68 -14.41
C TRP A 346 10.69 -12.80 -14.78
N MET A 347 11.71 -12.49 -15.59
CA MET A 347 12.77 -13.47 -15.87
C MET A 347 13.54 -13.78 -14.59
N VAL A 348 13.78 -15.08 -14.36
CA VAL A 348 14.47 -15.55 -13.16
C VAL A 348 15.97 -15.64 -13.44
N GLU A 349 16.77 -15.13 -12.51
CA GLU A 349 18.24 -15.20 -12.63
C GLU A 349 18.74 -16.65 -12.65
N PRO A 350 19.67 -17.01 -13.54
CA PRO A 350 20.17 -18.39 -13.66
C PRO A 350 20.74 -18.96 -12.36
N SER A 351 21.41 -18.12 -11.54
CA SER A 351 21.94 -18.50 -10.23
C SER A 351 20.84 -18.93 -9.26
N ARG A 352 19.69 -18.21 -9.25
CA ARG A 352 18.53 -18.52 -8.42
C ARG A 352 17.86 -19.81 -8.85
N LEU A 353 17.74 -20.06 -10.16
CA LEU A 353 17.24 -21.33 -10.68
C LEU A 353 18.12 -22.50 -10.33
N ALA A 354 19.45 -22.34 -10.47
CA ALA A 354 20.41 -23.37 -10.09
C ALA A 354 20.33 -23.70 -8.60
N ALA A 355 20.26 -22.69 -7.74
CA ALA A 355 20.11 -22.85 -6.29
C ALA A 355 18.79 -23.54 -5.92
N ALA A 356 17.65 -23.12 -6.50
CA ALA A 356 16.35 -23.72 -6.25
C ALA A 356 16.29 -25.20 -6.68
N LYS A 357 16.89 -25.54 -7.83
CA LYS A 357 17.00 -26.91 -8.32
C LYS A 357 17.91 -27.76 -7.44
N ALA A 358 19.08 -27.25 -7.06
CA ALA A 358 20.03 -27.96 -6.19
C ALA A 358 19.42 -28.27 -4.81
N ALA A 359 18.62 -27.34 -4.27
CA ALA A 359 17.89 -27.51 -3.02
C ALA A 359 16.63 -28.41 -3.16
N GLY A 360 16.25 -28.82 -4.37
CA GLY A 360 15.05 -29.65 -4.58
C GLY A 360 13.73 -28.90 -4.47
N PHE A 361 13.73 -27.58 -4.47
CA PHE A 361 12.51 -26.77 -4.38
C PHE A 361 11.72 -26.75 -5.70
N ILE A 362 12.41 -26.95 -6.83
CA ILE A 362 11.83 -27.08 -8.17
C ILE A 362 12.44 -28.25 -8.92
N THR A 363 11.67 -28.82 -9.84
CA THR A 363 12.15 -29.90 -10.74
C THR A 363 13.02 -29.34 -11.86
N GLY A 364 13.74 -30.21 -12.58
CA GLY A 364 14.49 -29.81 -13.77
C GLY A 364 13.60 -29.19 -14.85
N GLU A 365 12.41 -29.76 -15.09
CA GLU A 365 11.42 -29.25 -16.04
C GLU A 365 10.90 -27.85 -15.63
N GLN A 366 10.62 -27.65 -14.34
CA GLN A 366 10.23 -26.33 -13.81
C GLN A 366 11.35 -25.30 -13.99
N ALA A 367 12.60 -25.69 -13.74
CA ALA A 367 13.75 -24.80 -13.93
C ALA A 367 13.90 -24.37 -15.40
N GLU A 368 13.77 -25.30 -16.34
CA GLU A 368 13.80 -25.01 -17.78
C GLU A 368 12.64 -24.09 -18.21
N ARG A 369 11.44 -24.33 -17.70
CA ARG A 369 10.27 -23.47 -17.93
C ARG A 369 10.50 -22.05 -17.42
N PHE A 370 10.98 -21.90 -16.17
CA PHE A 370 11.27 -20.60 -15.59
C PHE A 370 12.42 -19.87 -16.29
N ALA A 371 13.44 -20.60 -16.76
CA ALA A 371 14.52 -20.03 -17.54
C ALA A 371 14.04 -19.48 -18.88
N LYS A 372 13.08 -20.15 -19.52
CA LYS A 372 12.55 -19.77 -20.83
C LYS A 372 11.45 -18.71 -20.75
N HIS A 373 10.56 -18.83 -19.80
CA HIS A 373 9.33 -18.05 -19.77
C HIS A 373 9.22 -17.12 -18.54
N GLY A 374 10.18 -17.18 -17.63
CA GLY A 374 10.09 -16.44 -16.36
C GLY A 374 9.11 -17.07 -15.36
N ALA A 375 8.88 -16.38 -14.28
CA ALA A 375 7.92 -16.74 -13.24
C ALA A 375 7.06 -15.54 -12.83
N LEU A 376 5.91 -15.82 -12.23
CA LEU A 376 4.96 -14.81 -11.78
C LEU A 376 5.61 -13.91 -10.71
N GLY A 377 5.62 -12.61 -10.95
CA GLY A 377 6.21 -11.59 -10.10
C GLY A 377 5.18 -10.84 -9.27
N SER A 378 4.62 -9.75 -9.78
CA SER A 378 3.74 -8.86 -9.02
C SER A 378 2.40 -8.59 -9.71
N HIS A 379 1.46 -8.02 -8.94
CA HIS A 379 0.12 -7.66 -9.37
C HIS A 379 -0.21 -6.22 -8.96
N LEU A 380 -1.25 -5.64 -9.61
CA LEU A 380 -2.08 -4.62 -8.99
C LEU A 380 -3.33 -5.31 -8.43
N GLU A 381 -3.72 -5.02 -7.22
CA GLU A 381 -4.96 -5.50 -6.64
C GLU A 381 -6.04 -4.43 -6.74
N ILE A 382 -7.17 -4.81 -7.34
CA ILE A 382 -8.37 -3.98 -7.44
C ILE A 382 -9.27 -4.33 -6.27
N LEU A 383 -9.53 -3.34 -5.44
CA LEU A 383 -10.37 -3.47 -4.26
C LEU A 383 -11.56 -2.52 -4.35
N GLU A 384 -12.74 -3.00 -4.00
CA GLU A 384 -13.89 -2.16 -3.70
C GLU A 384 -14.36 -2.41 -2.27
N ARG A 385 -14.35 -1.37 -1.43
CA ARG A 385 -14.88 -1.38 -0.07
C ARG A 385 -16.16 -0.57 -0.02
N ASN A 386 -17.19 -1.11 0.62
CA ASN A 386 -18.46 -0.42 0.85
C ASN A 386 -18.78 -0.40 2.34
N GLU A 387 -19.68 0.50 2.75
CA GLU A 387 -20.22 0.56 4.11
C GLU A 387 -19.15 0.73 5.21
N GLY A 388 -18.01 1.34 4.88
CA GLY A 388 -16.91 1.54 5.84
C GLY A 388 -16.24 0.24 6.31
N TYR A 389 -16.38 -0.87 5.57
CA TYR A 389 -15.79 -2.15 5.97
C TYR A 389 -14.25 -2.06 6.08
N LYS A 390 -13.70 -2.29 7.27
CA LYS A 390 -12.26 -2.20 7.59
C LYS A 390 -11.54 -3.56 7.50
N GLY A 391 -12.28 -4.65 7.47
CA GLY A 391 -11.71 -5.99 7.46
C GLY A 391 -11.16 -6.41 6.09
N PHE A 392 -10.69 -7.66 6.04
CA PHE A 392 -10.30 -8.36 4.80
C PHE A 392 -10.90 -9.76 4.79
N ASN A 393 -10.95 -10.38 3.61
CA ASN A 393 -11.49 -11.73 3.47
C ASN A 393 -10.56 -12.74 4.17
N ARG A 394 -11.11 -13.52 5.10
CA ARG A 394 -10.41 -14.63 5.77
C ARG A 394 -10.76 -16.00 5.18
N THR A 395 -11.67 -16.04 4.19
CA THR A 395 -12.12 -17.28 3.56
C THR A 395 -11.94 -17.17 2.04
N GLY A 396 -11.57 -18.25 1.37
CA GLY A 396 -11.43 -18.25 -0.10
C GLY A 396 -10.05 -17.88 -0.64
N ILE A 397 -9.16 -17.32 0.16
CA ILE A 397 -7.80 -16.90 -0.24
C ILE A 397 -6.94 -18.10 -0.67
N SER A 398 -7.20 -19.29 -0.12
CA SER A 398 -6.47 -20.52 -0.46
C SER A 398 -6.47 -20.85 -1.97
N GLN A 399 -7.56 -20.59 -2.69
CA GLN A 399 -7.64 -20.89 -4.13
C GLN A 399 -6.79 -19.94 -4.97
N ILE A 400 -6.68 -18.68 -4.56
CA ILE A 400 -5.93 -17.67 -5.30
C ILE A 400 -4.45 -17.88 -5.16
N ILE A 401 -4.00 -18.25 -3.96
CA ILE A 401 -2.59 -18.49 -3.75
C ILE A 401 -2.12 -19.70 -4.53
N ARG A 402 -2.95 -20.73 -4.67
CA ARG A 402 -2.67 -21.81 -5.62
C ARG A 402 -2.52 -21.33 -7.07
N ARG A 403 -3.30 -20.32 -7.48
CA ARG A 403 -3.21 -19.73 -8.82
C ARG A 403 -1.99 -18.81 -8.97
N THR A 404 -1.50 -18.21 -7.90
CA THR A 404 -0.29 -17.39 -7.90
C THR A 404 0.97 -18.19 -7.55
N ASP A 405 0.87 -19.50 -7.28
CA ASP A 405 2.03 -20.35 -7.07
C ASP A 405 2.81 -20.47 -8.39
N PRO A 406 4.10 -20.09 -8.41
CA PRO A 406 4.92 -20.14 -9.63
C PRO A 406 4.97 -21.54 -10.27
N ARG A 407 4.80 -22.59 -9.49
CA ARG A 407 4.82 -23.99 -9.98
C ARG A 407 3.60 -24.33 -10.82
N GLY A 408 2.43 -23.77 -10.50
CA GLY A 408 1.16 -24.03 -11.18
C GLY A 408 0.91 -23.15 -12.41
N HIS A 409 1.66 -22.08 -12.60
CA HIS A 409 1.42 -21.12 -13.66
C HIS A 409 1.99 -21.61 -14.98
N THR A 410 1.12 -22.00 -15.91
CA THR A 410 1.49 -22.21 -17.32
C THR A 410 1.25 -20.93 -18.09
N VAL A 411 2.33 -20.28 -18.53
CA VAL A 411 2.19 -19.20 -19.52
C VAL A 411 1.59 -19.86 -20.77
N ALA A 412 0.35 -19.49 -21.12
CA ALA A 412 -0.21 -19.87 -22.40
C ALA A 412 0.70 -19.32 -23.51
N ALA A 413 1.10 -20.18 -24.41
CA ALA A 413 1.98 -19.88 -25.54
C ALA A 413 1.35 -18.87 -26.50
#